data_c0b848f6b9862a5390d806d018fd0ab8
#
_entry.id   c0b848f6b9862a5390d806d018fd0ab8
#
_cell.length_a   1.000
_cell.length_b   1.000
_cell.length_c   1.000
_cell.angle_alpha   90.00
_cell.angle_beta   90.00
_cell.angle_gamma   90.00
#
_symmetry.space_group_name_H-M   'P 1'
#
loop_
_entity.id
_entity.type
_entity.pdbx_description
1 polymer ?
#
loop_
_entity_poly.entity_id
_entity_poly.type
_entity_poly.pdbx_seq_one_letter_code
_entity_poly.pdbx_strand_id
1 'polypeptide(L)'
;LVIPKKYRQKSLPSDQLSPYTQEELASLYATQYLKSPARRLWVDLALLTGMRAFEIADFQDIHVIDPSLDNLASYHATIIGKGNKERQILIPRTLMQRLWTYKNNNERISRAIKWEVRNGVDENKPLFINRSGGCVSEKSISNIATFARKELSQSGIVLNRTFHDLRATYATNIAKYMLDKGLEPGFIEFKLMSLLGHSNFSTTRKYLNFARAVTFDSEMKGWADTIFDGIDVRLVGDYQHLLRNENDQY
;
A
#
# COMPACT_ATOMS: atom_id res chain seq x y z
N LEU A 1 14.02 -9.96 -38.06
CA LEU A 1 15.13 -10.39 -37.19
C LEU A 1 14.58 -10.63 -35.78
N VAL A 2 14.49 -11.91 -35.33
CA VAL A 2 14.06 -12.25 -33.99
C VAL A 2 15.31 -12.29 -33.10
N ILE A 3 15.42 -11.33 -32.16
CA ILE A 3 16.51 -11.32 -31.20
C ILE A 3 16.37 -12.51 -30.26
N PRO A 4 17.34 -13.45 -30.19
CA PRO A 4 17.29 -14.61 -29.30
C PRO A 4 17.12 -14.16 -27.82
N LYS A 5 16.36 -14.94 -27.03
CA LYS A 5 16.04 -14.60 -25.61
C LYS A 5 17.26 -14.23 -24.76
N LYS A 6 18.43 -14.83 -25.01
CA LYS A 6 19.69 -14.54 -24.28
C LYS A 6 20.28 -13.16 -24.54
N TYR A 7 19.89 -12.49 -25.64
CA TYR A 7 20.35 -11.14 -26.00
C TYR A 7 19.27 -10.08 -25.82
N ARG A 8 18.03 -10.48 -25.43
CA ARG A 8 17.07 -9.48 -24.99
C ARG A 8 17.64 -8.86 -23.74
N GLN A 9 17.92 -7.56 -23.78
CA GLN A 9 18.13 -6.81 -22.54
C GLN A 9 16.98 -7.18 -21.63
N LYS A 10 17.28 -7.81 -20.48
CA LYS A 10 16.34 -7.83 -19.38
C LYS A 10 16.00 -6.36 -19.18
N SER A 11 14.74 -5.99 -19.42
CA SER A 11 14.26 -4.70 -18.94
C SER A 11 14.82 -4.57 -17.54
N LEU A 12 15.67 -3.56 -17.32
CA LEU A 12 16.12 -3.23 -15.97
C LEU A 12 14.83 -3.28 -15.16
N PRO A 13 14.74 -4.09 -14.08
CA PRO A 13 13.61 -4.00 -13.20
C PRO A 13 13.50 -2.50 -12.94
N SER A 14 12.35 -1.91 -13.13
CA SER A 14 12.14 -0.54 -12.71
C SER A 14 12.39 -0.58 -11.20
N ASP A 15 13.59 -0.24 -10.78
CA ASP A 15 13.99 -0.17 -9.37
C ASP A 15 13.23 0.97 -8.67
N GLN A 16 12.37 1.64 -9.41
CA GLN A 16 11.51 2.70 -8.95
C GLN A 16 10.34 2.10 -8.19
N LEU A 17 10.36 2.32 -6.89
CA LEU A 17 9.18 2.15 -6.05
C LEU A 17 8.07 3.03 -6.61
N SER A 18 6.88 2.47 -6.66
CA SER A 18 5.69 3.15 -7.16
C SER A 18 4.58 3.11 -6.10
N PRO A 19 4.74 3.77 -4.93
CA PRO A 19 3.67 3.86 -3.96
C PRO A 19 2.47 4.60 -4.57
N TYR A 20 1.27 4.25 -4.13
CA TYR A 20 0.06 4.98 -4.48
C TYR A 20 0.12 6.41 -3.93
N THR A 21 -0.34 7.39 -4.71
CA THR A 21 -0.63 8.73 -4.20
C THR A 21 -1.97 8.75 -3.47
N GLN A 22 -2.28 9.86 -2.78
CA GLN A 22 -3.58 10.02 -2.09
C GLN A 22 -4.73 10.03 -3.08
N GLU A 23 -4.57 10.68 -4.24
CA GLU A 23 -5.57 10.76 -5.31
C GLU A 23 -5.80 9.39 -5.95
N GLU A 24 -4.73 8.61 -6.18
CA GLU A 24 -4.82 7.25 -6.69
C GLU A 24 -5.54 6.33 -5.70
N LEU A 25 -5.27 6.46 -4.39
CA LEU A 25 -5.98 5.73 -3.35
C LEU A 25 -7.46 6.13 -3.30
N ALA A 26 -7.76 7.42 -3.32
CA ALA A 26 -9.14 7.91 -3.34
C ALA A 26 -9.90 7.35 -4.56
N SER A 27 -9.29 7.39 -5.74
CA SER A 27 -9.86 6.82 -6.97
C SER A 27 -10.07 5.31 -6.85
N LEU A 28 -9.09 4.56 -6.31
CA LEU A 28 -9.19 3.12 -6.07
C LEU A 28 -10.39 2.80 -5.16
N TYR A 29 -10.51 3.50 -4.02
CA TYR A 29 -11.58 3.29 -3.04
C TYR A 29 -12.97 3.71 -3.55
N ALA A 30 -13.05 4.60 -4.53
CA ALA A 30 -14.30 5.04 -5.14
C ALA A 30 -14.89 4.02 -6.12
N THR A 31 -14.11 3.01 -6.56
CA THR A 31 -14.59 2.01 -7.54
C THR A 31 -15.74 1.17 -6.99
N GLN A 32 -16.68 0.82 -7.86
CA GLN A 32 -17.79 -0.10 -7.55
C GLN A 32 -17.25 -1.48 -7.13
N TYR A 33 -16.11 -1.87 -7.70
CA TYR A 33 -15.48 -3.15 -7.37
C TYR A 33 -15.12 -3.24 -5.88
N LEU A 34 -14.73 -2.13 -5.23
CA LEU A 34 -14.42 -2.06 -3.80
C LEU A 34 -15.63 -1.80 -2.88
N LYS A 35 -16.86 -1.74 -3.39
CA LYS A 35 -18.06 -1.72 -2.55
C LYS A 35 -18.26 -3.02 -1.76
N SER A 36 -17.66 -4.14 -2.21
CA SER A 36 -17.65 -5.38 -1.45
C SER A 36 -16.81 -5.23 -0.18
N PRO A 37 -17.37 -5.48 1.03
CA PRO A 37 -16.64 -5.37 2.29
C PRO A 37 -15.36 -6.22 2.32
N ALA A 38 -15.42 -7.46 1.80
CA ALA A 38 -14.24 -8.32 1.73
C ALA A 38 -13.12 -7.72 0.87
N ARG A 39 -13.45 -7.24 -0.35
CA ARG A 39 -12.46 -6.68 -1.27
C ARG A 39 -11.82 -5.41 -0.71
N ARG A 40 -12.63 -4.58 -0.05
CA ARG A 40 -12.14 -3.39 0.63
C ARG A 40 -11.15 -3.76 1.74
N LEU A 41 -11.47 -4.76 2.55
CA LEU A 41 -10.57 -5.24 3.61
C LEU A 41 -9.27 -5.84 3.07
N TRP A 42 -9.26 -6.44 1.87
CA TRP A 42 -8.00 -6.89 1.26
C TRP A 42 -7.06 -5.71 0.94
N VAL A 43 -7.62 -4.61 0.43
CA VAL A 43 -6.85 -3.36 0.21
C VAL A 43 -6.38 -2.77 1.53
N ASP A 44 -7.26 -2.70 2.54
CA ASP A 44 -6.93 -2.15 3.85
C ASP A 44 -5.83 -2.95 4.55
N LEU A 45 -5.87 -4.28 4.50
CA LEU A 45 -4.82 -5.15 5.05
C LEU A 45 -3.47 -4.89 4.35
N ALA A 46 -3.44 -4.82 3.02
CA ALA A 46 -2.21 -4.52 2.30
C ALA A 46 -1.67 -3.13 2.65
N LEU A 47 -2.55 -2.11 2.72
CA LEU A 47 -2.20 -0.71 2.94
C LEU A 47 -1.81 -0.39 4.38
N LEU A 48 -2.40 -1.07 5.38
CA LEU A 48 -2.23 -0.74 6.80
C LEU A 48 -1.34 -1.74 7.56
N THR A 49 -1.05 -2.91 6.98
CA THR A 49 -0.18 -3.92 7.62
C THR A 49 0.96 -4.40 6.72
N GLY A 50 0.94 -3.97 5.46
CA GLY A 50 1.94 -4.38 4.48
C GLY A 50 1.86 -5.86 4.07
N MET A 51 0.72 -6.54 4.27
CA MET A 51 0.54 -7.93 3.86
C MET A 51 0.58 -8.09 2.34
N ARG A 52 1.11 -9.23 1.89
CA ARG A 52 1.06 -9.66 0.49
C ARG A 52 -0.29 -10.31 0.18
N ALA A 53 -0.64 -10.41 -1.09
CA ALA A 53 -1.92 -11.00 -1.52
C ALA A 53 -2.12 -12.43 -1.01
N PHE A 54 -1.09 -13.29 -1.04
CA PHE A 54 -1.19 -14.65 -0.52
C PHE A 54 -1.34 -14.68 1.01
N GLU A 55 -0.63 -13.79 1.74
CA GLU A 55 -0.76 -13.67 3.21
C GLU A 55 -2.18 -13.24 3.61
N ILE A 56 -2.83 -12.40 2.79
CA ILE A 56 -4.22 -12.00 2.99
C ILE A 56 -5.19 -13.15 2.67
N ALA A 57 -4.90 -13.94 1.63
CA ALA A 57 -5.70 -15.11 1.29
C ALA A 57 -5.70 -16.14 2.42
N ASP A 58 -4.56 -16.32 3.07
CA ASP A 58 -4.33 -17.28 4.15
C ASP A 58 -4.61 -16.69 5.55
N PHE A 59 -5.05 -15.42 5.62
CA PHE A 59 -5.29 -14.75 6.91
C PHE A 59 -6.43 -15.42 7.67
N GLN A 60 -6.13 -15.88 8.88
CA GLN A 60 -7.01 -16.74 9.66
C GLN A 60 -8.00 -15.96 10.52
N ASP A 61 -9.13 -16.57 10.76
CA ASP A 61 -10.24 -16.08 11.56
C ASP A 61 -9.85 -15.80 13.02
N ILE A 62 -8.96 -16.64 13.58
CA ILE A 62 -8.46 -16.52 14.96
C ILE A 62 -7.73 -15.20 15.23
N HIS A 63 -7.15 -14.58 14.22
CA HIS A 63 -6.44 -13.30 14.38
C HIS A 63 -7.40 -12.11 14.55
N VAL A 64 -8.70 -12.31 14.34
CA VAL A 64 -9.70 -11.25 14.44
C VAL A 64 -10.44 -11.38 15.75
N ILE A 65 -10.15 -10.46 16.67
CA ILE A 65 -10.69 -10.40 18.03
C ILE A 65 -11.61 -9.19 18.19
N ASP A 66 -12.46 -9.23 19.22
CA ASP A 66 -13.36 -8.13 19.53
C ASP A 66 -12.59 -6.94 20.13
N PRO A 67 -12.47 -5.80 19.42
CA PRO A 67 -11.74 -4.66 19.95
C PRO A 67 -12.52 -3.88 21.01
N SER A 68 -13.77 -4.22 21.30
CA SER A 68 -14.55 -3.58 22.37
C SER A 68 -14.13 -4.05 23.76
N LEU A 69 -13.41 -5.18 23.85
CA LEU A 69 -13.01 -5.81 25.12
C LEU A 69 -11.78 -5.15 25.76
N ASP A 70 -11.09 -4.26 25.03
CA ASP A 70 -9.90 -3.57 25.52
C ASP A 70 -9.78 -2.14 24.94
N ASN A 71 -8.69 -1.42 25.30
CA ASN A 71 -8.38 -0.08 24.78
C ASN A 71 -7.05 -0.02 24.02
N LEU A 72 -6.58 -1.16 23.47
CA LEU A 72 -5.34 -1.21 22.71
C LEU A 72 -5.44 -0.37 21.44
N ALA A 73 -4.41 0.39 21.13
CA ALA A 73 -4.32 1.17 19.88
C ALA A 73 -4.08 0.27 18.67
N SER A 74 -3.50 -0.91 18.88
CA SER A 74 -3.17 -1.88 17.83
C SER A 74 -3.02 -3.30 18.38
N TYR A 75 -3.14 -4.28 17.51
CA TYR A 75 -3.10 -5.70 17.79
C TYR A 75 -1.98 -6.38 17.01
N HIS A 76 -1.34 -7.37 17.60
CA HIS A 76 -0.34 -8.20 16.94
C HIS A 76 -0.96 -9.48 16.42
N ALA A 77 -0.59 -9.87 15.20
CA ALA A 77 -0.89 -11.19 14.66
C ALA A 77 0.39 -11.77 14.04
N THR A 78 0.59 -13.07 14.23
CA THR A 78 1.67 -13.80 13.56
C THR A 78 1.12 -14.41 12.28
N ILE A 79 1.78 -14.13 11.17
CA ILE A 79 1.41 -14.66 9.85
C ILE A 79 2.59 -15.39 9.23
N ILE A 80 2.28 -16.32 8.34
CA ILE A 80 3.29 -17.08 7.59
C ILE A 80 3.54 -16.36 6.28
N GLY A 81 4.77 -15.89 6.09
CA GLY A 81 5.24 -15.21 4.89
C GLY A 81 5.91 -16.15 3.88
N LYS A 82 6.52 -15.56 2.85
CA LYS A 82 7.22 -16.30 1.80
C LYS A 82 8.34 -17.18 2.38
N GLY A 83 8.37 -18.44 1.97
CA GLY A 83 9.36 -19.42 2.43
C GLY A 83 9.06 -19.98 3.82
N ASN A 84 7.80 -20.01 4.22
CA ASN A 84 7.32 -20.50 5.51
C ASN A 84 7.94 -19.79 6.73
N LYS A 85 8.26 -18.50 6.56
CA LYS A 85 8.82 -17.67 7.62
C LYS A 85 7.72 -16.92 8.35
N GLU A 86 7.69 -17.08 9.65
CA GLU A 86 6.78 -16.31 10.49
C GLU A 86 7.22 -14.85 10.59
N ARG A 87 6.25 -13.96 10.61
CA ARG A 87 6.45 -12.56 10.96
C ARG A 87 5.26 -12.01 11.70
N GLN A 88 5.49 -11.02 12.53
CA GLN A 88 4.42 -10.29 13.18
C GLN A 88 3.98 -9.12 12.30
N ILE A 89 2.67 -8.92 12.25
CA ILE A 89 2.04 -7.71 11.69
C ILE A 89 1.38 -6.93 12.82
N LEU A 90 1.26 -5.63 12.63
CA LEU A 90 0.56 -4.74 13.51
C LEU A 90 -0.75 -4.31 12.85
N ILE A 91 -1.88 -4.60 13.49
CA ILE A 91 -3.22 -4.30 12.99
C ILE A 91 -3.76 -3.12 13.81
N PRO A 92 -3.92 -1.92 13.21
CA PRO A 92 -4.52 -0.78 13.91
C PRO A 92 -5.94 -1.11 14.42
N ARG A 93 -6.32 -0.53 15.56
CA ARG A 93 -7.64 -0.75 16.16
C ARG A 93 -8.80 -0.50 15.18
N THR A 94 -8.72 0.55 14.39
CA THR A 94 -9.74 0.87 13.38
C THR A 94 -9.87 -0.20 12.31
N LEU A 95 -8.77 -0.84 11.90
CA LEU A 95 -8.79 -1.98 10.99
C LEU A 95 -9.36 -3.21 11.69
N MET A 96 -8.97 -3.49 12.95
CA MET A 96 -9.49 -4.61 13.73
C MET A 96 -11.02 -4.51 13.90
N GLN A 97 -11.56 -3.32 14.17
CA GLN A 97 -13.02 -3.10 14.24
C GLN A 97 -13.73 -3.47 12.92
N ARG A 98 -13.13 -3.12 11.79
CA ARG A 98 -13.69 -3.43 10.47
C ARG A 98 -13.59 -4.92 10.14
N LEU A 99 -12.49 -5.57 10.52
CA LEU A 99 -12.31 -7.02 10.41
C LEU A 99 -13.31 -7.76 11.29
N TRP A 100 -13.52 -7.30 12.52
CA TRP A 100 -14.52 -7.86 13.46
C TRP A 100 -15.94 -7.73 12.94
N THR A 101 -16.30 -6.55 12.43
CA THR A 101 -17.61 -6.32 11.79
C THR A 101 -17.81 -7.26 10.60
N TYR A 102 -16.79 -7.45 9.78
CA TYR A 102 -16.83 -8.37 8.64
C TYR A 102 -16.96 -9.84 9.10
N LYS A 103 -16.17 -10.25 10.10
CA LYS A 103 -16.21 -11.61 10.68
C LYS A 103 -17.62 -12.00 11.13
N ASN A 104 -18.34 -11.05 11.71
CA ASN A 104 -19.69 -11.24 12.26
C ASN A 104 -20.81 -10.88 11.27
N ASN A 105 -20.51 -10.58 10.02
CA ASN A 105 -21.52 -10.32 8.99
C ASN A 105 -22.22 -11.62 8.57
N ASN A 106 -23.54 -11.59 8.40
CA ASN A 106 -24.37 -12.75 8.05
C ASN A 106 -23.89 -13.46 6.76
N GLU A 107 -23.45 -12.69 5.74
CA GLU A 107 -22.92 -13.28 4.51
C GLU A 107 -21.62 -14.06 4.77
N ARG A 108 -20.73 -13.50 5.57
CA ARG A 108 -19.47 -14.17 5.95
C ARG A 108 -19.75 -15.40 6.81
N ILE A 109 -20.66 -15.33 7.80
CA ILE A 109 -21.06 -16.46 8.65
C ILE A 109 -21.61 -17.60 7.78
N SER A 110 -22.51 -17.30 6.84
CA SER A 110 -23.04 -18.30 5.91
C SER A 110 -21.95 -19.00 5.09
N ARG A 111 -20.90 -18.27 4.68
CA ARG A 111 -19.75 -18.83 3.97
C ARG A 111 -18.88 -19.69 4.89
N ALA A 112 -18.71 -19.28 6.16
CA ALA A 112 -17.98 -20.05 7.15
C ALA A 112 -18.63 -21.40 7.43
N ILE A 113 -19.95 -21.43 7.59
CA ILE A 113 -20.70 -22.69 7.74
C ILE A 113 -20.46 -23.62 6.55
N LYS A 114 -20.51 -23.10 5.30
CA LYS A 114 -20.22 -23.91 4.10
C LYS A 114 -18.78 -24.45 4.11
N TRP A 115 -17.84 -23.66 4.60
CA TRP A 115 -16.44 -24.08 4.72
C TRP A 115 -16.30 -25.20 5.76
N GLU A 116 -16.92 -25.05 6.94
CA GLU A 116 -16.88 -26.02 8.04
C GLU A 116 -17.56 -27.35 7.65
N VAL A 117 -18.64 -27.31 6.88
CA VAL A 117 -19.27 -28.53 6.34
C VAL A 117 -18.31 -29.35 5.47
N ARG A 118 -17.38 -28.68 4.78
CA ARG A 118 -16.43 -29.35 3.89
C ARG A 118 -15.13 -29.79 4.57
N ASN A 119 -14.66 -28.98 5.53
CA ASN A 119 -13.32 -29.12 6.10
C ASN A 119 -13.32 -29.53 7.58
N GLY A 120 -14.49 -29.56 8.21
CA GLY A 120 -14.61 -29.68 9.67
C GLY A 120 -14.53 -28.31 10.36
N VAL A 121 -14.84 -28.33 11.64
CA VAL A 121 -14.71 -27.13 12.50
C VAL A 121 -13.24 -26.94 12.82
N ASP A 122 -12.69 -25.79 12.44
CA ASP A 122 -11.29 -25.43 12.66
C ASP A 122 -11.19 -23.95 13.07
N GLU A 123 -10.48 -23.69 14.16
CA GLU A 123 -10.22 -22.33 14.64
C GLU A 123 -9.32 -21.56 13.69
N ASN A 124 -8.48 -22.25 12.91
CA ASN A 124 -7.58 -21.69 11.93
C ASN A 124 -8.21 -21.48 10.54
N LYS A 125 -9.54 -21.56 10.44
CA LYS A 125 -10.22 -21.30 9.17
C LYS A 125 -9.88 -19.93 8.60
N PRO A 126 -9.84 -19.77 7.26
CA PRO A 126 -9.54 -18.49 6.66
C PRO A 126 -10.64 -17.46 6.97
N LEU A 127 -10.24 -16.22 7.20
CA LEU A 127 -11.19 -15.11 7.38
C LEU A 127 -11.98 -14.88 6.08
N PHE A 128 -11.31 -14.93 4.92
CA PHE A 128 -11.92 -14.66 3.64
C PHE A 128 -12.30 -15.96 2.91
N ILE A 129 -13.58 -16.20 2.86
CA ILE A 129 -14.19 -17.40 2.26
C ILE A 129 -15.04 -16.96 1.05
N ASN A 130 -14.92 -17.66 -0.07
CA ASN A 130 -15.69 -17.39 -1.27
C ASN A 130 -17.14 -17.86 -1.16
N ARG A 131 -17.99 -17.51 -2.12
CA ARG A 131 -19.44 -17.84 -2.08
C ARG A 131 -19.73 -19.35 -2.04
N SER A 132 -18.83 -20.17 -2.60
CA SER A 132 -18.97 -21.62 -2.59
C SER A 132 -18.43 -22.29 -1.32
N GLY A 133 -17.91 -21.52 -0.34
CA GLY A 133 -17.33 -22.06 0.89
C GLY A 133 -15.88 -22.53 0.74
N GLY A 134 -15.16 -22.14 -0.32
CA GLY A 134 -13.74 -22.41 -0.51
C GLY A 134 -12.87 -21.19 -0.12
N CYS A 135 -11.55 -21.39 -0.06
CA CYS A 135 -10.60 -20.30 0.16
C CYS A 135 -10.64 -19.28 -1.00
N VAL A 136 -10.36 -18.02 -0.68
CA VAL A 136 -10.11 -17.00 -1.69
C VAL A 136 -8.68 -17.19 -2.23
N SER A 137 -8.50 -17.12 -3.54
CA SER A 137 -7.17 -17.27 -4.13
C SER A 137 -6.37 -15.97 -4.07
N GLU A 138 -5.05 -16.06 -3.97
CA GLU A 138 -4.11 -14.94 -4.12
C GLU A 138 -4.39 -14.15 -5.41
N LYS A 139 -4.67 -14.86 -6.52
CA LYS A 139 -4.99 -14.25 -7.82
C LYS A 139 -6.22 -13.36 -7.76
N SER A 140 -7.25 -13.76 -7.00
CA SER A 140 -8.47 -12.95 -6.81
C SER A 140 -8.16 -11.64 -6.12
N ILE A 141 -7.25 -11.64 -5.15
CA ILE A 141 -6.81 -10.46 -4.41
C ILE A 141 -5.90 -9.59 -5.29
N SER A 142 -4.91 -10.18 -5.94
CA SER A 142 -3.96 -9.45 -6.80
C SER A 142 -4.66 -8.75 -7.98
N ASN A 143 -5.77 -9.31 -8.48
CA ASN A 143 -6.53 -8.75 -9.58
C ASN A 143 -7.33 -7.49 -9.23
N ILE A 144 -7.42 -7.08 -7.96
CA ILE A 144 -8.15 -5.86 -7.55
C ILE A 144 -7.71 -4.65 -8.37
N ALA A 145 -6.40 -4.41 -8.46
CA ALA A 145 -5.87 -3.27 -9.20
C ALA A 145 -6.22 -3.34 -10.70
N THR A 146 -6.30 -4.55 -11.28
CA THR A 146 -6.68 -4.76 -12.66
C THR A 146 -8.14 -4.42 -12.90
N PHE A 147 -9.05 -4.84 -12.01
CA PHE A 147 -10.47 -4.52 -12.12
C PHE A 147 -10.74 -3.03 -11.87
N ALA A 148 -10.09 -2.46 -10.86
CA ALA A 148 -10.17 -1.02 -10.59
C ALA A 148 -9.67 -0.19 -11.78
N ARG A 149 -8.54 -0.56 -12.38
CA ARG A 149 -8.00 0.10 -13.58
C ARG A 149 -8.99 0.06 -14.74
N LYS A 150 -9.61 -1.10 -14.99
CA LYS A 150 -10.62 -1.25 -16.06
C LYS A 150 -11.82 -0.33 -15.82
N GLU A 151 -12.30 -0.22 -14.59
CA GLU A 151 -13.41 0.64 -14.22
C GLU A 151 -13.04 2.11 -14.35
N LEU A 152 -11.91 2.53 -13.79
CA LEU A 152 -11.42 3.91 -13.81
C LEU A 152 -11.12 4.41 -15.22
N SER A 153 -10.61 3.54 -16.10
CA SER A 153 -10.33 3.89 -17.50
C SER A 153 -11.58 4.27 -18.28
N GLN A 154 -12.76 3.76 -17.90
CA GLN A 154 -14.04 4.17 -18.48
C GLN A 154 -14.42 5.63 -18.15
N SER A 155 -13.88 6.15 -17.05
CA SER A 155 -14.02 7.54 -16.61
C SER A 155 -12.82 8.42 -16.99
N GLY A 156 -11.91 7.93 -17.86
CA GLY A 156 -10.72 8.67 -18.27
C GLY A 156 -9.61 8.75 -17.21
N ILE A 157 -9.74 8.03 -16.10
CA ILE A 157 -8.73 8.03 -15.02
C ILE A 157 -7.73 6.92 -15.30
N VAL A 158 -6.43 7.28 -15.33
CA VAL A 158 -5.33 6.35 -15.55
C VAL A 158 -4.76 5.90 -14.20
N LEU A 159 -4.84 4.59 -13.91
CA LEU A 159 -4.25 3.99 -12.73
C LEU A 159 -3.17 2.99 -13.14
N ASN A 160 -1.90 3.34 -12.97
CA ASN A 160 -0.75 2.50 -13.34
C ASN A 160 -0.14 1.77 -12.13
N ARG A 161 -0.96 1.36 -11.19
CA ARG A 161 -0.54 0.68 -9.96
C ARG A 161 -0.96 -0.78 -9.96
N THR A 162 -0.24 -1.60 -9.21
CA THR A 162 -0.56 -3.01 -8.94
C THR A 162 -1.04 -3.17 -7.50
N PHE A 163 -1.59 -4.33 -7.16
CA PHE A 163 -1.93 -4.63 -5.77
C PHE A 163 -0.70 -4.62 -4.86
N HIS A 164 0.47 -5.02 -5.39
CA HIS A 164 1.72 -5.04 -4.62
C HIS A 164 2.19 -3.63 -4.22
N ASP A 165 1.84 -2.62 -5.00
CA ASP A 165 2.21 -1.23 -4.72
C ASP A 165 1.50 -0.66 -3.48
N LEU A 166 0.40 -1.28 -3.01
CA LEU A 166 -0.21 -0.96 -1.70
C LEU A 166 0.77 -1.26 -0.55
N ARG A 167 1.51 -2.36 -0.65
CA ARG A 167 2.55 -2.68 0.34
C ARG A 167 3.74 -1.73 0.24
N ALA A 168 4.09 -1.27 -0.97
CA ALA A 168 5.09 -0.23 -1.15
C ALA A 168 4.63 1.09 -0.49
N THR A 169 3.35 1.43 -0.64
CA THR A 169 2.73 2.58 0.02
C THR A 169 2.80 2.48 1.55
N TYR A 170 2.44 1.33 2.12
CA TYR A 170 2.60 1.08 3.55
C TYR A 170 4.04 1.30 4.01
N ALA A 171 5.01 0.66 3.35
CA ALA A 171 6.41 0.72 3.73
C ALA A 171 6.96 2.16 3.66
N THR A 172 6.61 2.91 2.62
CA THR A 172 7.02 4.30 2.43
C THR A 172 6.40 5.21 3.49
N ASN A 173 5.10 5.04 3.78
CA ASN A 173 4.42 5.85 4.79
C ASN A 173 4.96 5.61 6.20
N ILE A 174 5.26 4.35 6.56
CA ILE A 174 5.90 4.01 7.83
C ILE A 174 7.32 4.58 7.91
N ALA A 175 8.10 4.48 6.82
CA ALA A 175 9.44 5.06 6.76
C ALA A 175 9.40 6.57 6.97
N LYS A 176 8.50 7.26 6.24
CA LYS A 176 8.30 8.71 6.38
C LYS A 176 7.89 9.09 7.80
N TYR A 177 6.89 8.42 8.36
CA TYR A 177 6.45 8.67 9.74
C TYR A 177 7.59 8.52 10.76
N MET A 178 8.44 7.50 10.62
CA MET A 178 9.58 7.29 11.50
C MET A 178 10.65 8.37 11.32
N LEU A 179 10.92 8.81 10.08
CA LEU A 179 11.83 9.93 9.80
C LEU A 179 11.32 11.23 10.41
N ASP A 180 10.03 11.55 10.25
CA ASP A 180 9.38 12.74 10.80
C ASP A 180 9.43 12.75 12.35
N LYS A 181 9.54 11.57 12.98
CA LYS A 181 9.77 11.42 14.43
C LYS A 181 11.24 11.49 14.83
N GLY A 182 12.16 11.73 13.91
CA GLY A 182 13.58 11.84 14.17
C GLY A 182 14.28 10.53 14.51
N LEU A 183 13.69 9.38 14.13
CA LEU A 183 14.31 8.09 14.42
C LEU A 183 15.52 7.84 13.51
N GLU A 184 16.53 7.18 14.07
CA GLU A 184 17.76 6.85 13.35
C GLU A 184 17.50 5.96 12.13
N PRO A 185 18.13 6.27 10.96
CA PRO A 185 17.91 5.52 9.72
C PRO A 185 18.16 4.02 9.83
N GLY A 186 19.19 3.61 10.58
CA GLY A 186 19.49 2.20 10.81
C GLY A 186 18.37 1.48 11.58
N PHE A 187 17.78 2.16 12.57
CA PHE A 187 16.64 1.64 13.32
C PHE A 187 15.40 1.53 12.42
N ILE A 188 15.14 2.53 11.57
CA ILE A 188 14.01 2.51 10.61
C ILE A 188 14.17 1.33 9.64
N GLU A 189 15.36 1.13 9.09
CA GLU A 189 15.67 0.03 8.17
C GLU A 189 15.41 -1.33 8.84
N PHE A 190 15.89 -1.52 10.07
CA PHE A 190 15.67 -2.74 10.86
C PHE A 190 14.17 -2.98 11.12
N LYS A 191 13.43 -1.95 11.56
CA LYS A 191 11.99 -2.05 11.84
C LYS A 191 11.18 -2.37 10.59
N LEU A 192 11.44 -1.69 9.47
CA LEU A 192 10.79 -1.98 8.20
C LEU A 192 11.10 -3.40 7.72
N MET A 193 12.34 -3.86 7.87
CA MET A 193 12.73 -5.21 7.50
C MET A 193 11.93 -6.25 8.30
N SER A 194 11.79 -6.06 9.60
CA SER A 194 10.97 -6.91 10.47
C SER A 194 9.49 -6.89 10.09
N LEU A 195 8.88 -5.70 9.96
CA LEU A 195 7.47 -5.53 9.62
C LEU A 195 7.11 -6.11 8.24
N LEU A 196 8.02 -5.98 7.28
CA LEU A 196 7.81 -6.48 5.93
C LEU A 196 8.25 -7.95 5.74
N GLY A 197 8.99 -8.54 6.69
CA GLY A 197 9.55 -9.87 6.53
C GLY A 197 10.51 -9.95 5.35
N HIS A 198 11.38 -8.95 5.19
CA HIS A 198 12.45 -8.97 4.18
C HIS A 198 13.68 -9.68 4.76
N SER A 199 14.24 -10.59 3.99
CA SER A 199 15.51 -11.25 4.33
C SER A 199 16.75 -10.48 3.88
N ASN A 200 16.57 -9.40 3.09
CA ASN A 200 17.65 -8.60 2.55
C ASN A 200 17.43 -7.11 2.82
N PHE A 201 18.41 -6.45 3.41
CA PHE A 201 18.43 -5.01 3.70
C PHE A 201 18.28 -4.16 2.43
N SER A 202 18.87 -4.57 1.30
CA SER A 202 18.79 -3.81 0.06
C SER A 202 17.36 -3.56 -0.42
N THR A 203 16.47 -4.54 -0.18
CA THR A 203 15.05 -4.40 -0.51
C THR A 203 14.35 -3.37 0.36
N THR A 204 14.71 -3.31 1.64
CA THR A 204 14.13 -2.37 2.61
C THR A 204 14.68 -0.96 2.41
N ARG A 205 15.97 -0.83 2.11
CA ARG A 205 16.66 0.45 1.90
C ARG A 205 16.03 1.30 0.79
N LYS A 206 15.45 0.67 -0.22
CA LYS A 206 14.74 1.38 -1.30
C LYS A 206 13.58 2.23 -0.76
N TYR A 207 12.82 1.72 0.18
CA TYR A 207 11.70 2.45 0.81
C TYR A 207 12.20 3.63 1.64
N LEU A 208 13.26 3.43 2.40
CA LEU A 208 13.87 4.49 3.20
C LEU A 208 14.44 5.61 2.30
N ASN A 209 15.16 5.24 1.24
CA ASN A 209 15.69 6.21 0.29
C ASN A 209 14.59 6.99 -0.42
N PHE A 210 13.52 6.31 -0.82
CA PHE A 210 12.36 6.97 -1.44
C PHE A 210 11.68 7.93 -0.45
N ALA A 211 11.44 7.51 0.79
CA ALA A 211 10.85 8.37 1.82
C ALA A 211 11.72 9.62 2.08
N ARG A 212 13.04 9.47 2.15
CA ARG A 212 13.99 10.58 2.29
C ARG A 212 13.93 11.55 1.10
N ALA A 213 13.88 11.04 -0.13
CA ALA A 213 13.78 11.88 -1.31
C ALA A 213 12.50 12.72 -1.29
N VAL A 214 11.35 12.13 -0.97
CA VAL A 214 10.08 12.84 -0.85
C VAL A 214 10.12 13.91 0.25
N THR A 215 10.72 13.61 1.40
CA THR A 215 10.89 14.58 2.50
C THR A 215 11.81 15.70 2.06
N PHE A 216 12.94 15.40 1.44
CA PHE A 216 13.87 16.39 0.92
C PHE A 216 13.23 17.32 -0.11
N ASP A 217 12.48 16.79 -1.08
CA ASP A 217 11.77 17.60 -2.09
C ASP A 217 10.76 18.55 -1.44
N SER A 218 10.07 18.11 -0.40
CA SER A 218 9.14 18.95 0.36
C SER A 218 9.84 20.05 1.16
N GLU A 219 10.99 19.74 1.76
CA GLU A 219 11.81 20.71 2.50
C GLU A 219 12.46 21.73 1.53
N MET A 220 12.94 21.28 0.37
CA MET A 220 13.52 22.15 -0.66
C MET A 220 12.48 23.11 -1.23
N LYS A 221 11.24 22.68 -1.40
CA LYS A 221 10.16 23.57 -1.80
C LYS A 221 9.92 24.66 -0.76
N GLY A 222 9.80 24.31 0.50
CA GLY A 222 9.65 25.26 1.59
C GLY A 222 10.84 26.22 1.72
N TRP A 223 12.08 25.74 1.51
CA TRP A 223 13.29 26.57 1.48
C TRP A 223 13.27 27.56 0.33
N ALA A 224 12.89 27.13 -0.88
CA ALA A 224 12.75 28.03 -2.01
C ALA A 224 11.70 29.10 -1.76
N ASP A 225 10.54 28.73 -1.26
CA ASP A 225 9.48 29.67 -0.89
C ASP A 225 9.98 30.70 0.13
N THR A 226 10.73 30.28 1.16
CA THR A 226 11.31 31.18 2.18
C THR A 226 12.34 32.15 1.60
N ILE A 227 13.14 31.73 0.63
CA ILE A 227 14.10 32.63 -0.05
C ILE A 227 13.33 33.67 -0.89
N PHE A 228 12.30 33.28 -1.60
CA PHE A 228 11.55 34.18 -2.47
C PHE A 228 10.59 35.09 -1.70
N ASP A 229 10.15 34.71 -0.50
CA ASP A 229 9.36 35.58 0.39
C ASP A 229 10.13 36.86 0.83
N GLY A 230 11.46 36.83 0.83
CA GLY A 230 12.31 37.99 1.12
C GLY A 230 12.65 38.86 -0.10
N ILE A 231 12.29 38.41 -1.31
CA ILE A 231 12.56 39.15 -2.55
C ILE A 231 11.33 39.95 -2.96
N ASP A 232 11.45 41.27 -3.00
CA ASP A 232 10.37 42.16 -3.43
C ASP A 232 9.92 41.78 -4.86
N VAL A 233 8.70 41.27 -5.00
CA VAL A 233 8.09 40.81 -6.25
C VAL A 233 8.12 41.89 -7.35
N ARG A 234 8.31 43.17 -6.98
CA ARG A 234 8.49 44.28 -7.91
C ARG A 234 9.74 44.13 -8.78
N LEU A 235 10.80 43.47 -8.28
CA LEU A 235 12.01 43.21 -9.06
C LEU A 235 11.84 42.11 -10.13
N VAL A 236 10.89 41.21 -9.97
CA VAL A 236 10.59 40.14 -10.94
C VAL A 236 9.72 40.66 -12.08
N GLY A 237 8.92 41.72 -11.84
CA GLY A 237 8.15 42.40 -12.88
C GLY A 237 9.01 43.11 -13.91
N ASP A 238 10.13 43.70 -13.51
CA ASP A 238 11.05 44.40 -14.38
C ASP A 238 11.82 43.46 -15.32
N TYR A 239 12.10 42.23 -14.91
CA TYR A 239 12.74 41.22 -15.77
C TYR A 239 11.83 40.74 -16.93
N GLN A 240 10.56 40.70 -16.75
CA GLN A 240 9.62 40.36 -17.84
C GLN A 240 9.51 41.51 -18.91
N HIS A 241 9.74 42.75 -18.51
CA HIS A 241 9.80 43.86 -19.43
C HIS A 241 11.04 43.85 -20.28
N LEU A 242 12.19 43.40 -19.75
CA LEU A 242 13.46 43.27 -20.48
C LEU A 242 13.40 42.13 -21.51
N LEU A 243 12.75 41.01 -21.20
CA LEU A 243 12.57 39.88 -22.12
C LEU A 243 11.56 40.16 -23.24
N ARG A 244 10.63 41.12 -23.09
CA ARG A 244 9.69 41.55 -24.14
C ARG A 244 10.33 42.50 -25.16
N ASN A 245 11.33 43.27 -24.75
CA ASN A 245 11.99 44.24 -25.64
C ASN A 245 13.05 43.59 -26.57
N GLU A 246 13.47 42.34 -26.33
CA GLU A 246 14.43 41.65 -27.24
C GLU A 246 13.71 40.90 -28.39
N ASN A 247 12.39 40.67 -28.31
CA ASN A 247 11.67 39.96 -29.37
C ASN A 247 10.95 40.86 -30.40
N ASP A 248 11.02 42.19 -30.22
CA ASP A 248 10.41 43.17 -31.16
C ASP A 248 11.40 43.81 -32.13
N GLN A 249 12.63 43.30 -32.26
CA GLN A 249 13.66 43.80 -33.18
C GLN A 249 14.17 42.78 -34.22
N TYR A 250 13.28 41.83 -34.67
CA TYR A 250 13.62 41.05 -35.88
C TYR A 250 12.38 40.89 -36.76
#